data_68225e734e0d761e493fb2be4dfc0b14
#
_entry.id   68225e734e0d761e493fb2be4dfc0b14
#
_cell.length_a   1.000
_cell.length_b   1.000
_cell.length_c   1.000
_cell.angle_alpha   90.00
_cell.angle_beta   90.00
_cell.angle_gamma   90.00
#
_symmetry.space_group_name_H-M   'P 1'
#
loop_
_entity.id
_entity.type
_entity.pdbx_description
1 polymer ?
#
loop_
_entity_poly.entity_id
_entity_poly.type
_entity_poly.pdbx_seq_one_letter_code
_entity_poly.pdbx_strand_id
1 'polypeptide(L)'
;MFQAGRTTGRRRRPSTMTTAMIVSGAAVFILLAVPLIVQLITAFRGPFLPFGVSSAKWGVENFVTLWELREDFWGVLGATGAFVGGSTVLSLLMAFGLAWVTVRTDAPMRRIISVLVIVPYIIPPIVKAQAYLLMLSPESGVLNQLLRLLPFLGETPIDPYAFPTMIFIQSLTNVTFPFLMIVPILTNMDGSLEESARVSGASWPKTLRRVTLPMLWPGLLGVAVLTFILGLGSLEVPLLFGQDSGKNIFALKLWTLISSSAGELPQYGLAAAWGLVFLVITTIAFAVYLRATRDAERRASVSGKGFRPSTMRMGGWRVPVLTLVGVYVLLTGILPLLSLLWGAITPFPIAFSIDALVSQTRWSSFGAVLGDPEFWASLGRTVIIAGVSSTLAVTVATVLAYGIARSKKTGWVKAADLFASSSVAIPATIAGFATFLTFMVLNPIIPLAGTLIALIIAYAYRVSIAYRTSYSATLQIKPELEEAALVSGAGRFATFRRVVAPLLLPSAMAVWIQMFILATNEFTLPAFLATPASRPLSMYIYATISPRAAQLYSPDKGAAMALIFTLMVFAIGYGTQALLARRAIGRARRATASAAVPVLPGARAEDGGGGLSTTVTVAVRRRRDGAED
;
A
#
# COMPACT_ATOMS: atom_id res chain seq x y z
N MET A 1 -10.53 37.54 60.06
CA MET A 1 -11.12 38.09 58.85
C MET A 1 -10.16 37.80 57.68
N PHE A 2 -10.24 36.61 57.09
CA PHE A 2 -9.42 36.20 55.96
C PHE A 2 -10.29 36.25 54.70
N GLN A 3 -10.00 37.20 53.82
CA GLN A 3 -10.64 37.28 52.50
C GLN A 3 -10.07 36.17 51.58
N ALA A 4 -10.89 35.19 51.24
CA ALA A 4 -10.61 34.22 50.21
C ALA A 4 -10.69 34.88 48.83
N GLY A 5 -9.53 35.15 48.25
CA GLY A 5 -9.42 35.62 46.86
C GLY A 5 -9.94 34.57 45.89
N ARG A 6 -11.11 34.81 45.29
CA ARG A 6 -11.62 34.07 44.14
C ARG A 6 -10.68 34.30 42.95
N THR A 7 -9.79 33.38 42.68
CA THR A 7 -9.05 33.32 41.40
C THR A 7 -10.04 32.95 40.31
N THR A 8 -10.56 33.93 39.58
CA THR A 8 -11.27 33.73 38.32
C THR A 8 -10.34 33.04 37.35
N GLY A 9 -10.58 31.75 37.14
CA GLY A 9 -9.84 30.93 36.20
C GLY A 9 -10.00 31.47 34.78
N ARG A 10 -9.12 32.37 34.37
CA ARG A 10 -8.97 32.78 32.97
C ARG A 10 -8.72 31.49 32.16
N ARG A 11 -9.71 31.00 31.42
CA ARG A 11 -9.55 29.93 30.42
C ARG A 11 -8.41 30.36 29.51
N ARG A 12 -7.23 29.79 29.70
CA ARG A 12 -6.06 30.02 28.81
C ARG A 12 -6.49 29.60 27.40
N ARG A 13 -6.44 30.54 26.45
CA ARG A 13 -6.67 30.24 25.03
C ARG A 13 -5.73 29.08 24.63
N PRO A 14 -6.22 28.07 23.90
CA PRO A 14 -5.37 26.96 23.48
C PRO A 14 -4.20 27.51 22.65
N SER A 15 -3.02 26.94 22.84
CA SER A 15 -1.84 27.33 22.05
C SER A 15 -2.10 27.03 20.57
N THR A 16 -1.49 27.79 19.66
CA THR A 16 -1.59 27.56 18.20
C THR A 16 -1.32 26.09 17.84
N MET A 17 -0.39 25.45 18.53
CA MET A 17 -0.08 24.03 18.33
C MET A 17 -1.25 23.12 18.78
N THR A 18 -1.86 23.40 19.92
CA THR A 18 -3.03 22.65 20.40
C THR A 18 -4.21 22.81 19.42
N THR A 19 -4.42 24.01 18.90
CA THR A 19 -5.44 24.26 17.86
C THR A 19 -5.15 23.46 16.60
N ALA A 20 -3.90 23.45 16.11
CA ALA A 20 -3.50 22.67 14.92
C ALA A 20 -3.75 21.16 15.13
N MET A 21 -3.46 20.63 16.31
CA MET A 21 -3.73 19.23 16.66
C MET A 21 -5.24 18.91 16.67
N ILE A 22 -6.06 19.79 17.26
CA ILE A 22 -7.52 19.61 17.30
C ILE A 22 -8.08 19.65 15.88
N VAL A 23 -7.65 20.61 15.06
CA VAL A 23 -8.08 20.71 13.66
C VAL A 23 -7.67 19.49 12.85
N SER A 24 -6.43 19.03 13.01
CA SER A 24 -5.96 17.81 12.34
C SER A 24 -6.73 16.56 12.78
N GLY A 25 -7.02 16.44 14.09
CA GLY A 25 -7.83 15.34 14.62
C GLY A 25 -9.27 15.38 14.10
N ALA A 26 -9.88 16.57 14.07
CA ALA A 26 -11.22 16.76 13.51
C ALA A 26 -11.26 16.46 12.00
N ALA A 27 -10.25 16.88 11.25
CA ALA A 27 -10.14 16.56 9.82
C ALA A 27 -10.08 15.04 9.57
N VAL A 28 -9.27 14.31 10.34
CA VAL A 28 -9.21 12.84 10.25
C VAL A 28 -10.55 12.21 10.66
N PHE A 29 -11.18 12.72 11.71
CA PHE A 29 -12.49 12.24 12.15
C PHE A 29 -13.55 12.45 11.06
N ILE A 30 -13.66 13.64 10.50
CA ILE A 30 -14.60 13.96 9.43
C ILE A 30 -14.34 13.06 8.22
N LEU A 31 -13.09 12.92 7.81
CA LEU A 31 -12.69 12.13 6.66
C LEU A 31 -13.07 10.65 6.78
N LEU A 32 -12.97 10.06 7.97
CA LEU A 32 -13.21 8.64 8.18
C LEU A 32 -14.60 8.32 8.71
N ALA A 33 -15.11 9.10 9.68
CA ALA A 33 -16.35 8.80 10.35
C ALA A 33 -17.58 9.24 9.55
N VAL A 34 -17.54 10.43 8.93
CA VAL A 34 -18.71 10.96 8.21
C VAL A 34 -19.14 10.04 7.06
N PRO A 35 -18.24 9.55 6.18
CA PRO A 35 -18.64 8.60 5.14
C PRO A 35 -19.28 7.32 5.70
N LEU A 36 -18.71 6.75 6.77
CA LEU A 36 -19.25 5.53 7.37
C LEU A 36 -20.60 5.76 8.05
N ILE A 37 -20.81 6.95 8.67
CA ILE A 37 -22.10 7.34 9.24
C ILE A 37 -23.15 7.50 8.14
N VAL A 38 -22.80 8.17 7.03
CA VAL A 38 -23.71 8.32 5.89
C VAL A 38 -24.07 6.96 5.30
N GLN A 39 -23.11 6.06 5.16
CA GLN A 39 -23.36 4.68 4.71
C GLN A 39 -24.28 3.93 5.68
N LEU A 40 -24.03 4.05 7.01
CA LEU A 40 -24.89 3.47 8.04
C LEU A 40 -26.33 3.99 7.91
N ILE A 41 -26.52 5.30 7.82
CA ILE A 41 -27.83 5.92 7.63
C ILE A 41 -28.50 5.40 6.35
N THR A 42 -27.77 5.34 5.24
CA THR A 42 -28.29 4.88 3.96
C THR A 42 -28.76 3.43 4.01
N ALA A 43 -28.05 2.55 4.75
CA ALA A 43 -28.45 1.15 4.92
C ALA A 43 -29.80 0.96 5.64
N PHE A 44 -30.19 1.90 6.50
CA PHE A 44 -31.47 1.89 7.21
C PHE A 44 -32.54 2.79 6.56
N ARG A 45 -32.31 3.24 5.33
CA ARG A 45 -33.31 3.98 4.54
C ARG A 45 -33.68 3.17 3.29
N GLY A 46 -34.86 3.44 2.71
CA GLY A 46 -35.37 2.70 1.55
C GLY A 46 -34.37 2.64 0.37
N PRO A 47 -34.59 1.72 -0.58
CA PRO A 47 -33.57 1.29 -1.54
C PRO A 47 -33.08 2.37 -2.49
N PHE A 48 -33.86 3.44 -2.69
CA PHE A 48 -33.61 4.41 -3.73
C PHE A 48 -33.20 5.78 -3.16
N LEU A 49 -32.09 6.29 -3.62
CA LEU A 49 -31.57 7.65 -3.57
C LEU A 49 -31.31 8.24 -2.17
N PRO A 50 -30.07 8.64 -1.88
CA PRO A 50 -29.77 9.50 -0.75
C PRO A 50 -30.35 10.91 -0.91
N PHE A 51 -30.99 11.21 -2.06
CA PHE A 51 -31.40 12.55 -2.41
C PHE A 51 -32.88 12.82 -2.24
N GLY A 52 -33.16 13.74 -1.30
CA GLY A 52 -34.28 14.69 -1.41
C GLY A 52 -35.68 14.10 -1.43
N VAL A 53 -35.82 12.81 -1.34
CA VAL A 53 -37.14 12.21 -1.23
C VAL A 53 -37.50 12.19 0.24
N SER A 54 -38.27 13.16 0.64
CA SER A 54 -38.94 13.26 1.95
C SER A 54 -39.71 12.00 2.34
N SER A 55 -39.88 11.04 1.45
CA SER A 55 -40.59 9.78 1.58
C SER A 55 -39.71 8.55 1.91
N ALA A 56 -38.39 8.67 2.01
CA ALA A 56 -37.56 7.55 2.41
C ALA A 56 -37.79 7.22 3.88
N LYS A 57 -38.66 6.23 4.13
CA LYS A 57 -38.96 5.71 5.46
C LYS A 57 -37.75 5.06 6.08
N TRP A 58 -37.54 5.26 7.37
CA TRP A 58 -36.56 4.48 8.14
C TRP A 58 -37.08 3.05 8.29
N GLY A 59 -36.23 2.08 8.06
CA GLY A 59 -36.58 0.67 8.17
C GLY A 59 -35.39 -0.25 8.05
N VAL A 60 -35.65 -1.53 8.12
CA VAL A 60 -34.65 -2.61 7.95
C VAL A 60 -34.83 -3.34 6.61
N GLU A 61 -35.56 -2.76 5.68
CA GLU A 61 -35.94 -3.38 4.39
C GLU A 61 -34.73 -3.89 3.63
N ASN A 62 -33.64 -3.12 3.58
CA ASN A 62 -32.42 -3.55 2.89
C ASN A 62 -31.80 -4.80 3.53
N PHE A 63 -31.92 -4.96 4.85
CA PHE A 63 -31.44 -6.16 5.55
C PHE A 63 -32.42 -7.33 5.40
N VAL A 64 -33.73 -7.06 5.32
CA VAL A 64 -34.74 -8.07 4.99
C VAL A 64 -34.49 -8.60 3.58
N THR A 65 -34.25 -7.72 2.60
CA THR A 65 -33.89 -8.13 1.23
C THR A 65 -32.61 -8.97 1.21
N LEU A 66 -31.58 -8.62 1.99
CA LEU A 66 -30.38 -9.47 2.13
C LEU A 66 -30.73 -10.87 2.68
N TRP A 67 -31.69 -10.97 3.60
CA TRP A 67 -32.12 -12.24 4.17
C TRP A 67 -33.03 -13.04 3.22
N GLU A 68 -33.90 -12.38 2.49
CA GLU A 68 -34.73 -13.01 1.45
C GLU A 68 -33.87 -13.59 0.33
N LEU A 69 -32.81 -12.88 -0.07
CA LEU A 69 -31.78 -13.32 -1.01
C LEU A 69 -30.66 -14.14 -0.35
N ARG A 70 -30.98 -14.93 0.68
CA ARG A 70 -29.99 -15.65 1.50
C ARG A 70 -29.05 -16.57 0.71
N GLU A 71 -29.48 -17.13 -0.41
CA GLU A 71 -28.62 -17.96 -1.26
C GLU A 71 -27.54 -17.12 -1.94
N ASP A 72 -27.91 -15.96 -2.50
CA ASP A 72 -26.96 -14.99 -3.03
C ASP A 72 -26.06 -14.43 -1.91
N PHE A 73 -26.62 -14.14 -0.74
CA PHE A 73 -25.86 -13.67 0.42
C PHE A 73 -24.75 -14.65 0.82
N TRP A 74 -25.08 -15.91 1.02
CA TRP A 74 -24.08 -16.94 1.37
C TRP A 74 -23.13 -17.23 0.21
N GLY A 75 -23.63 -17.16 -1.03
CA GLY A 75 -22.84 -17.26 -2.25
C GLY A 75 -21.76 -16.19 -2.32
N VAL A 76 -22.13 -14.91 -2.14
CA VAL A 76 -21.18 -13.78 -2.12
C VAL A 76 -20.20 -13.88 -0.97
N LEU A 77 -20.67 -14.22 0.24
CA LEU A 77 -19.82 -14.37 1.41
C LEU A 77 -18.80 -15.50 1.23
N GLY A 78 -19.25 -16.65 0.74
CA GLY A 78 -18.40 -17.81 0.48
C GLY A 78 -17.40 -17.55 -0.65
N ALA A 79 -17.85 -16.99 -1.78
CA ALA A 79 -16.98 -16.64 -2.91
C ALA A 79 -15.94 -15.58 -2.49
N THR A 80 -16.35 -14.55 -1.74
CA THR A 80 -15.41 -13.53 -1.24
C THR A 80 -14.42 -14.13 -0.25
N GLY A 81 -14.88 -14.95 0.68
CA GLY A 81 -14.02 -15.65 1.63
C GLY A 81 -13.00 -16.56 0.94
N ALA A 82 -13.42 -17.34 -0.04
CA ALA A 82 -12.52 -18.19 -0.83
C ALA A 82 -11.56 -17.37 -1.70
N PHE A 83 -12.03 -16.32 -2.36
CA PHE A 83 -11.21 -15.46 -3.21
C PHE A 83 -10.14 -14.71 -2.39
N VAL A 84 -10.56 -13.98 -1.35
CA VAL A 84 -9.64 -13.17 -0.54
C VAL A 84 -8.80 -14.06 0.38
N GLY A 85 -9.40 -15.07 1.01
CA GLY A 85 -8.69 -16.03 1.86
C GLY A 85 -7.67 -16.85 1.08
N GLY A 86 -8.07 -17.42 -0.06
CA GLY A 86 -7.19 -18.19 -0.94
C GLY A 86 -6.04 -17.35 -1.49
N SER A 87 -6.33 -16.16 -2.00
CA SER A 87 -5.27 -15.26 -2.51
C SER A 87 -4.34 -14.76 -1.39
N THR A 88 -4.85 -14.52 -0.18
CA THR A 88 -4.03 -14.17 0.99
C THR A 88 -3.08 -15.31 1.36
N VAL A 89 -3.57 -16.54 1.47
CA VAL A 89 -2.74 -17.70 1.81
C VAL A 89 -1.65 -17.91 0.76
N LEU A 90 -2.01 -17.92 -0.52
CA LEU A 90 -1.05 -18.11 -1.61
C LEU A 90 0.00 -16.99 -1.67
N SER A 91 -0.43 -15.73 -1.54
CA SER A 91 0.50 -14.59 -1.55
C SER A 91 1.46 -14.61 -0.35
N LEU A 92 0.98 -15.01 0.84
CA LEU A 92 1.82 -15.17 2.03
C LEU A 92 2.83 -16.29 1.89
N LEU A 93 2.44 -17.44 1.33
CA LEU A 93 3.35 -18.56 1.08
C LEU A 93 4.46 -18.14 0.11
N MET A 94 4.10 -17.49 -1.01
CA MET A 94 5.09 -16.98 -1.97
C MET A 94 5.97 -15.90 -1.35
N ALA A 95 5.39 -14.93 -0.65
CA ALA A 95 6.11 -13.84 0.00
C ALA A 95 7.06 -14.34 1.09
N PHE A 96 6.64 -15.31 1.91
CA PHE A 96 7.47 -15.94 2.92
C PHE A 96 8.66 -16.69 2.29
N GLY A 97 8.40 -17.49 1.24
CA GLY A 97 9.44 -18.18 0.50
C GLY A 97 10.49 -17.23 -0.09
N LEU A 98 10.03 -16.16 -0.76
CA LEU A 98 10.91 -15.13 -1.33
C LEU A 98 11.69 -14.36 -0.25
N ALA A 99 11.04 -13.99 0.85
CA ALA A 99 11.68 -13.32 1.98
C ALA A 99 12.69 -14.25 2.67
N TRP A 100 12.37 -15.54 2.79
CA TRP A 100 13.31 -16.53 3.30
C TRP A 100 14.57 -16.64 2.43
N VAL A 101 14.40 -16.75 1.12
CA VAL A 101 15.52 -16.82 0.17
C VAL A 101 16.42 -15.58 0.27
N THR A 102 15.84 -14.40 0.40
CA THR A 102 16.60 -13.15 0.40
C THR A 102 17.27 -12.84 1.75
N VAL A 103 16.69 -13.28 2.88
CA VAL A 103 17.17 -12.94 4.23
C VAL A 103 17.95 -14.09 4.89
N ARG A 104 17.49 -15.34 4.71
CA ARG A 104 17.96 -16.50 5.47
C ARG A 104 18.82 -17.48 4.68
N THR A 105 19.11 -17.22 3.39
CA THR A 105 19.94 -18.10 2.56
C THR A 105 21.18 -17.38 2.00
N ASP A 106 22.11 -18.18 1.51
CA ASP A 106 23.28 -17.74 0.76
C ASP A 106 23.00 -17.59 -0.75
N ALA A 107 21.74 -17.29 -1.12
CA ALA A 107 21.35 -17.14 -2.52
C ALA A 107 22.22 -16.08 -3.24
N PRO A 108 22.71 -16.38 -4.45
CA PRO A 108 23.41 -15.38 -5.25
C PRO A 108 22.45 -14.26 -5.62
N MET A 109 22.97 -13.05 -5.76
CA MET A 109 22.19 -11.89 -6.20
C MET A 109 20.94 -11.59 -5.33
N ARG A 110 20.91 -12.01 -4.05
CA ARG A 110 19.77 -11.81 -3.13
C ARG A 110 19.22 -10.37 -3.10
N ARG A 111 20.09 -9.35 -3.28
CA ARG A 111 19.67 -7.94 -3.40
C ARG A 111 18.88 -7.69 -4.67
N ILE A 112 19.31 -8.28 -5.79
CA ILE A 112 18.61 -8.20 -7.08
C ILE A 112 17.26 -8.90 -6.97
N ILE A 113 17.21 -10.10 -6.37
CA ILE A 113 15.95 -10.82 -6.11
C ILE A 113 14.98 -9.93 -5.32
N SER A 114 15.45 -9.29 -4.24
CA SER A 114 14.60 -8.37 -3.46
C SER A 114 14.03 -7.23 -4.31
N VAL A 115 14.84 -6.63 -5.18
CA VAL A 115 14.40 -5.58 -6.09
C VAL A 115 13.39 -6.12 -7.09
N LEU A 116 13.64 -7.27 -7.69
CA LEU A 116 12.73 -7.90 -8.67
C LEU A 116 11.38 -8.27 -8.07
N VAL A 117 11.31 -8.60 -6.78
CA VAL A 117 10.04 -8.83 -6.06
C VAL A 117 9.28 -7.52 -5.82
N ILE A 118 10.00 -6.40 -5.67
CA ILE A 118 9.38 -5.09 -5.39
C ILE A 118 8.92 -4.39 -6.68
N VAL A 119 9.62 -4.59 -7.80
CA VAL A 119 9.31 -3.95 -9.09
C VAL A 119 7.84 -4.10 -9.50
N PRO A 120 7.20 -5.28 -9.43
CA PRO A 120 5.79 -5.44 -9.79
C PRO A 120 4.82 -4.61 -8.93
N TYR A 121 5.24 -4.11 -7.76
CA TYR A 121 4.41 -3.24 -6.92
C TYR A 121 4.20 -1.85 -7.52
N ILE A 122 5.12 -1.43 -8.39
CA ILE A 122 5.06 -0.14 -9.07
C ILE A 122 4.01 -0.14 -10.19
N ILE A 123 3.73 -1.32 -10.78
CA ILE A 123 2.75 -1.48 -11.85
C ILE A 123 1.34 -1.27 -11.26
N PRO A 124 0.53 -0.34 -11.81
CA PRO A 124 -0.83 -0.12 -11.31
C PRO A 124 -1.67 -1.40 -11.34
N PRO A 125 -2.49 -1.68 -10.30
CA PRO A 125 -3.26 -2.93 -10.20
C PRO A 125 -4.17 -3.20 -11.41
N ILE A 126 -4.83 -2.17 -11.96
CA ILE A 126 -5.66 -2.32 -13.16
C ILE A 126 -4.84 -2.70 -14.40
N VAL A 127 -3.62 -2.15 -14.53
CA VAL A 127 -2.69 -2.50 -15.61
C VAL A 127 -2.23 -3.95 -15.49
N LYS A 128 -1.94 -4.42 -14.26
CA LYS A 128 -1.61 -5.84 -14.02
C LYS A 128 -2.78 -6.74 -14.39
N ALA A 129 -3.98 -6.42 -13.95
CA ALA A 129 -5.17 -7.20 -14.26
C ALA A 129 -5.40 -7.27 -15.78
N GLN A 130 -5.26 -6.15 -16.51
CA GLN A 130 -5.29 -6.13 -17.97
C GLN A 130 -4.19 -7.00 -18.58
N ALA A 131 -2.96 -6.89 -18.09
CA ALA A 131 -1.84 -7.68 -18.58
C ALA A 131 -2.07 -9.18 -18.43
N TYR A 132 -2.61 -9.62 -17.28
CA TYR A 132 -3.00 -11.01 -17.07
C TYR A 132 -4.15 -11.44 -17.98
N LEU A 133 -5.13 -10.57 -18.24
CA LEU A 133 -6.22 -10.86 -19.18
C LEU A 133 -5.66 -11.12 -20.60
N LEU A 134 -4.77 -10.25 -21.07
CA LEU A 134 -4.11 -10.44 -22.38
C LEU A 134 -3.20 -11.66 -22.38
N MET A 135 -2.44 -11.91 -21.30
CA MET A 135 -1.52 -13.02 -21.19
C MET A 135 -2.22 -14.39 -21.19
N LEU A 136 -3.41 -14.45 -20.58
CA LEU A 136 -4.19 -15.68 -20.38
C LEU A 136 -5.38 -15.81 -21.34
N SER A 137 -5.58 -14.85 -22.26
CA SER A 137 -6.65 -14.94 -23.25
C SER A 137 -6.68 -16.34 -23.89
N PRO A 138 -7.87 -16.99 -24.02
CA PRO A 138 -7.97 -18.35 -24.52
C PRO A 138 -7.37 -18.53 -25.91
N GLU A 139 -7.57 -17.57 -26.80
CA GLU A 139 -7.14 -17.68 -28.20
C GLU A 139 -5.79 -17.00 -28.48
N SER A 140 -5.57 -15.81 -27.89
CA SER A 140 -4.44 -14.93 -28.20
C SER A 140 -3.39 -14.84 -27.11
N GLY A 141 -3.64 -15.40 -25.90
CA GLY A 141 -2.76 -15.26 -24.75
C GLY A 141 -1.43 -15.99 -24.89
N VAL A 142 -0.34 -15.25 -24.79
CA VAL A 142 1.03 -15.78 -24.96
C VAL A 142 1.31 -16.96 -24.03
N LEU A 143 0.84 -16.91 -22.76
CA LEU A 143 1.06 -18.00 -21.82
C LEU A 143 0.26 -19.25 -22.20
N ASN A 144 -1.00 -19.11 -22.59
CA ASN A 144 -1.82 -20.23 -23.04
C ASN A 144 -1.24 -20.86 -24.31
N GLN A 145 -0.70 -20.07 -25.24
CA GLN A 145 -0.01 -20.59 -26.42
C GLN A 145 1.25 -21.39 -26.06
N LEU A 146 2.08 -20.89 -25.14
CA LEU A 146 3.25 -21.62 -24.66
C LEU A 146 2.87 -22.94 -23.97
N LEU A 147 1.79 -22.95 -23.20
CA LEU A 147 1.32 -24.14 -22.50
C LEU A 147 0.68 -25.17 -23.44
N ARG A 148 0.08 -24.76 -24.57
CA ARG A 148 -0.41 -25.66 -25.63
C ARG A 148 0.69 -26.48 -26.28
N LEU A 149 1.94 -26.04 -26.20
CA LEU A 149 3.08 -26.86 -26.66
C LEU A 149 3.25 -28.14 -25.82
N LEU A 150 2.60 -28.22 -24.66
CA LEU A 150 2.56 -29.40 -23.80
C LEU A 150 1.31 -30.24 -24.12
N PRO A 151 1.40 -31.37 -24.82
CA PRO A 151 0.24 -32.09 -25.38
C PRO A 151 -0.82 -32.54 -24.37
N PHE A 152 -0.45 -32.62 -23.08
CA PHE A 152 -1.32 -33.09 -22.00
C PHE A 152 -2.18 -32.01 -21.38
N LEU A 153 -2.05 -30.72 -21.77
CA LEU A 153 -2.78 -29.60 -21.16
C LEU A 153 -4.04 -29.17 -21.93
N GLY A 154 -4.31 -29.73 -23.12
CA GLY A 154 -5.49 -29.41 -23.92
C GLY A 154 -5.42 -28.05 -24.65
N GLU A 155 -6.56 -27.63 -25.24
CA GLU A 155 -6.64 -26.42 -26.07
C GLU A 155 -6.67 -25.11 -25.28
N THR A 156 -7.25 -25.10 -24.09
CA THR A 156 -7.28 -23.94 -23.17
C THR A 156 -6.68 -24.33 -21.83
N PRO A 157 -5.34 -24.38 -21.72
CA PRO A 157 -4.68 -24.86 -20.50
C PRO A 157 -5.06 -24.09 -19.25
N ILE A 158 -5.24 -22.77 -19.38
CA ILE A 158 -5.68 -21.90 -18.28
C ILE A 158 -6.85 -21.05 -18.76
N ASP A 159 -8.03 -21.29 -18.17
CA ASP A 159 -9.17 -20.40 -18.34
C ASP A 159 -9.00 -19.18 -17.43
N PRO A 160 -8.87 -17.95 -17.99
CA PRO A 160 -8.70 -16.74 -17.19
C PRO A 160 -9.90 -16.43 -16.29
N TYR A 161 -11.10 -16.85 -16.68
CA TYR A 161 -12.34 -16.60 -15.96
C TYR A 161 -12.65 -17.67 -14.90
N ALA A 162 -11.89 -18.76 -14.90
CA ALA A 162 -12.04 -19.77 -13.85
C ALA A 162 -11.71 -19.19 -12.47
N PHE A 163 -12.56 -19.46 -11.49
CA PHE A 163 -12.43 -18.92 -10.14
C PHE A 163 -11.07 -19.22 -9.46
N PRO A 164 -10.46 -20.41 -9.59
CA PRO A 164 -9.11 -20.66 -9.10
C PRO A 164 -8.05 -19.79 -9.78
N THR A 165 -8.19 -19.52 -11.08
CA THR A 165 -7.27 -18.65 -11.83
C THR A 165 -7.34 -17.21 -11.32
N MET A 166 -8.54 -16.70 -11.02
CA MET A 166 -8.72 -15.38 -10.41
C MET A 166 -8.02 -15.30 -9.03
N ILE A 167 -8.15 -16.34 -8.19
CA ILE A 167 -7.46 -16.43 -6.89
C ILE A 167 -5.94 -16.38 -7.11
N PHE A 168 -5.44 -17.11 -8.08
CA PHE A 168 -4.00 -17.15 -8.38
C PHE A 168 -3.49 -15.79 -8.89
N ILE A 169 -4.19 -15.15 -9.84
CA ILE A 169 -3.86 -13.80 -10.33
C ILE A 169 -3.83 -12.79 -9.19
N GLN A 170 -4.87 -12.80 -8.35
CA GLN A 170 -4.94 -11.91 -7.17
C GLN A 170 -3.77 -12.16 -6.22
N SER A 171 -3.39 -13.43 -6.02
CA SER A 171 -2.26 -13.78 -5.16
C SER A 171 -0.94 -13.24 -5.71
N LEU A 172 -0.66 -13.40 -7.02
CA LEU A 172 0.53 -12.85 -7.67
C LEU A 172 0.59 -11.33 -7.59
N THR A 173 -0.55 -10.67 -7.74
CA THR A 173 -0.67 -9.20 -7.62
C THR A 173 -0.33 -8.71 -6.22
N ASN A 174 -0.65 -9.49 -5.20
CA ASN A 174 -0.52 -9.11 -3.80
C ASN A 174 0.81 -9.52 -3.13
N VAL A 175 1.68 -10.34 -3.74
CA VAL A 175 2.89 -10.91 -3.07
C VAL A 175 3.80 -9.86 -2.48
N THR A 176 3.97 -8.73 -3.14
CA THR A 176 4.96 -7.72 -2.73
C THR A 176 4.65 -7.09 -1.39
N PHE A 177 3.37 -6.84 -1.07
CA PHE A 177 2.99 -6.24 0.21
C PHE A 177 3.39 -7.12 1.41
N PRO A 178 2.96 -8.39 1.52
CA PRO A 178 3.41 -9.25 2.59
C PRO A 178 4.94 -9.51 2.56
N PHE A 179 5.59 -9.56 1.39
CA PHE A 179 7.04 -9.66 1.31
C PHE A 179 7.73 -8.50 2.04
N LEU A 180 7.33 -7.26 1.78
CA LEU A 180 7.88 -6.07 2.43
C LEU A 180 7.66 -6.07 3.95
N MET A 181 6.57 -6.68 4.43
CA MET A 181 6.27 -6.80 5.86
C MET A 181 7.04 -7.97 6.52
N ILE A 182 7.25 -9.08 5.81
CA ILE A 182 7.91 -10.28 6.34
C ILE A 182 9.44 -10.10 6.41
N VAL A 183 10.06 -9.38 5.45
CA VAL A 183 11.51 -9.15 5.43
C VAL A 183 12.02 -8.53 6.73
N PRO A 184 11.47 -7.43 7.26
CA PRO A 184 11.89 -6.89 8.56
C PRO A 184 11.69 -7.87 9.73
N ILE A 185 10.58 -8.62 9.73
CA ILE A 185 10.28 -9.62 10.77
C ILE A 185 11.38 -10.68 10.79
N LEU A 186 11.76 -11.22 9.63
CA LEU A 186 12.84 -12.18 9.50
C LEU A 186 14.21 -11.58 9.86
N THR A 187 14.48 -10.35 9.42
CA THR A 187 15.76 -9.69 9.67
C THR A 187 15.99 -9.42 11.14
N ASN A 188 14.95 -9.04 11.88
CA ASN A 188 15.02 -8.70 13.30
C ASN A 188 14.91 -9.91 14.25
N MET A 189 14.69 -11.11 13.72
CA MET A 189 14.64 -12.34 14.52
C MET A 189 16.05 -12.81 14.91
N ASP A 190 16.23 -13.13 16.19
CA ASP A 190 17.47 -13.68 16.70
C ASP A 190 17.77 -15.07 16.12
N GLY A 191 18.90 -15.19 15.41
CA GLY A 191 19.37 -16.45 14.84
C GLY A 191 19.95 -17.44 15.84
N SER A 192 20.24 -17.02 17.07
CA SER A 192 20.88 -17.86 18.09
C SER A 192 20.04 -19.09 18.46
N LEU A 193 18.71 -18.95 18.48
CA LEU A 193 17.80 -20.05 18.75
C LEU A 193 17.78 -21.09 17.62
N GLU A 194 17.89 -20.64 16.37
CA GLU A 194 18.01 -21.53 15.20
C GLU A 194 19.37 -22.28 15.23
N GLU A 195 20.45 -21.56 15.60
CA GLU A 195 21.78 -22.15 15.75
C GLU A 195 21.82 -23.18 16.88
N SER A 196 21.25 -22.85 18.03
CA SER A 196 21.13 -23.76 19.17
C SER A 196 20.37 -25.04 18.83
N ALA A 197 19.25 -24.92 18.09
CA ALA A 197 18.49 -26.07 17.63
C ALA A 197 19.32 -26.95 16.67
N ARG A 198 20.13 -26.34 15.81
CA ARG A 198 21.00 -27.06 14.86
C ARG A 198 22.17 -27.75 15.56
N VAL A 199 22.81 -27.09 16.54
CA VAL A 199 23.85 -27.69 17.37
C VAL A 199 23.29 -28.90 18.11
N SER A 200 22.00 -28.84 18.51
CA SER A 200 21.30 -29.97 19.14
C SER A 200 20.83 -31.05 18.10
N GLY A 201 21.32 -31.01 16.87
CA GLY A 201 21.06 -32.03 15.83
C GLY A 201 19.73 -31.88 15.08
N ALA A 202 18.99 -30.75 15.22
CA ALA A 202 17.79 -30.54 14.47
C ALA A 202 18.07 -30.22 12.99
N SER A 203 17.40 -30.94 12.09
CA SER A 203 17.42 -30.62 10.66
C SER A 203 16.73 -29.29 10.36
N TRP A 204 17.05 -28.65 9.23
CA TRP A 204 16.45 -27.38 8.82
C TRP A 204 14.92 -27.37 8.79
N PRO A 205 14.22 -28.35 8.21
CA PRO A 205 12.76 -28.39 8.24
C PRO A 205 12.21 -28.48 9.68
N LYS A 206 12.90 -29.22 10.55
CA LYS A 206 12.53 -29.35 11.97
C LYS A 206 12.73 -28.04 12.73
N THR A 207 13.84 -27.33 12.50
CA THR A 207 14.11 -26.00 13.06
C THR A 207 13.06 -24.98 12.57
N LEU A 208 12.79 -24.93 11.26
CA LEU A 208 11.77 -24.06 10.67
C LEU A 208 10.40 -24.28 11.33
N ARG A 209 9.95 -25.53 11.42
CA ARG A 209 8.59 -25.87 11.91
C ARG A 209 8.44 -25.70 13.41
N ARG A 210 9.50 -26.03 14.19
CA ARG A 210 9.41 -26.07 15.68
C ARG A 210 9.95 -24.83 16.37
N VAL A 211 10.81 -24.05 15.72
CA VAL A 211 11.44 -22.85 16.31
C VAL A 211 11.03 -21.60 15.54
N THR A 212 11.36 -21.52 14.25
CA THR A 212 11.23 -20.30 13.47
C THR A 212 9.77 -19.91 13.25
N LEU A 213 8.93 -20.81 12.71
CA LEU A 213 7.52 -20.50 12.44
C LEU A 213 6.72 -20.13 13.69
N PRO A 214 6.83 -20.84 14.84
CA PRO A 214 6.13 -20.44 16.05
C PRO A 214 6.54 -19.06 16.58
N MET A 215 7.82 -18.69 16.44
CA MET A 215 8.28 -17.36 16.82
C MET A 215 7.77 -16.25 15.90
N LEU A 216 7.69 -16.53 14.60
CA LEU A 216 7.21 -15.57 13.59
C LEU A 216 5.69 -15.49 13.55
N TRP A 217 4.97 -16.50 14.09
CA TRP A 217 3.53 -16.64 13.93
C TRP A 217 2.72 -15.38 14.26
N PRO A 218 2.96 -14.66 15.39
CA PRO A 218 2.19 -13.46 15.69
C PRO A 218 2.40 -12.35 14.64
N GLY A 219 3.63 -12.20 14.16
CA GLY A 219 3.94 -11.25 13.08
C GLY A 219 3.31 -11.65 11.75
N LEU A 220 3.42 -12.94 11.38
CA LEU A 220 2.81 -13.49 10.17
C LEU A 220 1.29 -13.38 10.18
N LEU A 221 0.66 -13.63 11.33
CA LEU A 221 -0.79 -13.44 11.49
C LEU A 221 -1.19 -11.97 11.27
N GLY A 222 -0.40 -11.03 11.81
CA GLY A 222 -0.62 -9.61 11.55
C GLY A 222 -0.53 -9.26 10.06
N VAL A 223 0.47 -9.77 9.36
CA VAL A 223 0.61 -9.59 7.90
C VAL A 223 -0.54 -10.25 7.14
N ALA A 224 -0.96 -11.45 7.55
CA ALA A 224 -2.09 -12.17 6.95
C ALA A 224 -3.39 -11.36 7.03
N VAL A 225 -3.72 -10.84 8.21
CA VAL A 225 -4.93 -10.05 8.41
C VAL A 225 -4.91 -8.75 7.61
N LEU A 226 -3.77 -8.05 7.56
CA LEU A 226 -3.67 -6.84 6.75
C LEU A 226 -3.80 -7.16 5.25
N THR A 227 -3.17 -8.24 4.77
CA THR A 227 -3.28 -8.68 3.37
C THR A 227 -4.73 -9.05 3.03
N PHE A 228 -5.43 -9.71 3.94
CA PHE A 228 -6.85 -10.05 3.81
C PHE A 228 -7.73 -8.80 3.71
N ILE A 229 -7.54 -7.80 4.59
CA ILE A 229 -8.28 -6.53 4.54
C ILE A 229 -8.05 -5.79 3.23
N LEU A 230 -6.79 -5.73 2.77
CA LEU A 230 -6.45 -5.12 1.47
C LEU A 230 -7.10 -5.87 0.31
N GLY A 231 -7.12 -7.21 0.36
CA GLY A 231 -7.76 -8.07 -0.63
C GLY A 231 -9.27 -7.85 -0.73
N LEU A 232 -9.96 -7.59 0.39
CA LEU A 232 -11.39 -7.23 0.39
C LEU A 232 -11.66 -5.91 -0.33
N GLY A 233 -10.67 -5.00 -0.36
CA GLY A 233 -10.77 -3.72 -1.05
C GLY A 233 -10.39 -3.77 -2.53
N SER A 234 -9.88 -4.88 -3.05
CA SER A 234 -9.45 -5.00 -4.45
C SER A 234 -10.65 -5.19 -5.38
N LEU A 235 -10.79 -4.31 -6.34
CA LEU A 235 -11.87 -4.35 -7.35
C LEU A 235 -11.36 -4.79 -8.74
N GLU A 236 -10.08 -4.60 -9.05
CA GLU A 236 -9.51 -4.70 -10.39
C GLU A 236 -9.66 -6.11 -10.99
N VAL A 237 -9.28 -7.15 -10.24
CA VAL A 237 -9.39 -8.54 -10.68
C VAL A 237 -10.85 -8.99 -10.71
N PRO A 238 -11.67 -8.79 -9.66
CA PRO A 238 -13.10 -9.07 -9.73
C PRO A 238 -13.83 -8.38 -10.87
N LEU A 239 -13.46 -7.15 -11.20
CA LEU A 239 -14.11 -6.37 -12.25
C LEU A 239 -13.79 -6.88 -13.67
N LEU A 240 -12.55 -7.26 -13.94
CA LEU A 240 -12.13 -7.72 -15.28
C LEU A 240 -12.42 -9.21 -15.53
N PHE A 241 -12.37 -10.05 -14.49
CA PHE A 241 -12.51 -11.49 -14.63
C PHE A 241 -13.79 -12.06 -14.00
N GLY A 242 -14.30 -11.39 -12.96
CA GLY A 242 -15.37 -11.94 -12.12
C GLY A 242 -16.74 -11.94 -12.80
N GLN A 243 -16.98 -11.05 -13.75
CA GLN A 243 -18.27 -10.93 -14.42
C GLN A 243 -18.61 -12.16 -15.27
N ASP A 244 -17.58 -12.78 -15.86
CA ASP A 244 -17.74 -13.97 -16.70
C ASP A 244 -17.52 -15.28 -15.91
N SER A 245 -17.04 -15.18 -14.67
CA SER A 245 -16.79 -16.32 -13.79
C SER A 245 -18.05 -16.95 -13.16
N GLY A 246 -19.20 -16.28 -13.26
CA GLY A 246 -20.43 -16.67 -12.58
C GLY A 246 -20.36 -16.60 -11.04
N LYS A 247 -19.32 -15.97 -10.48
CA LYS A 247 -19.12 -15.81 -9.03
C LYS A 247 -19.19 -14.36 -8.60
N ASN A 248 -20.15 -14.04 -7.77
CA ASN A 248 -20.30 -12.72 -7.18
C ASN A 248 -19.34 -12.56 -5.98
N ILE A 249 -18.26 -11.79 -6.17
CA ILE A 249 -17.37 -11.36 -5.09
C ILE A 249 -17.87 -10.02 -4.56
N PHE A 250 -17.72 -9.76 -3.26
CA PHE A 250 -18.25 -8.55 -2.60
C PHE A 250 -17.92 -7.24 -3.35
N ALA A 251 -16.66 -7.04 -3.75
CA ALA A 251 -16.26 -5.82 -4.45
C ALA A 251 -17.00 -5.65 -5.79
N LEU A 252 -17.19 -6.75 -6.54
CA LEU A 252 -17.95 -6.77 -7.78
C LEU A 252 -19.44 -6.58 -7.52
N LYS A 253 -20.01 -7.25 -6.50
CA LYS A 253 -21.41 -7.10 -6.11
C LYS A 253 -21.73 -5.66 -5.72
N LEU A 254 -20.86 -5.02 -4.94
CA LEU A 254 -21.03 -3.62 -4.57
C LEU A 254 -21.00 -2.72 -5.83
N TRP A 255 -20.09 -2.98 -6.74
CA TRP A 255 -19.99 -2.26 -8.01
C TRP A 255 -21.25 -2.45 -8.87
N THR A 256 -21.74 -3.67 -9.03
CA THR A 256 -22.92 -3.95 -9.88
C THR A 256 -24.20 -3.34 -9.32
N LEU A 257 -24.39 -3.28 -8.00
CA LEU A 257 -25.55 -2.67 -7.36
C LEU A 257 -25.66 -1.15 -7.60
N ILE A 258 -24.55 -0.48 -7.87
CA ILE A 258 -24.51 0.97 -8.11
C ILE A 258 -24.34 1.33 -9.59
N SER A 259 -23.75 0.43 -10.37
CA SER A 259 -23.58 0.59 -11.82
C SER A 259 -24.87 0.11 -12.49
N SER A 260 -25.83 1.01 -12.69
CA SER A 260 -27.09 0.68 -13.35
C SER A 260 -26.81 0.11 -14.74
N SER A 261 -27.23 -1.13 -14.97
CA SER A 261 -27.46 -1.66 -16.31
C SER A 261 -28.63 -0.91 -16.92
N ALA A 262 -28.65 -0.76 -18.25
CA ALA A 262 -29.68 0.01 -18.94
C ALA A 262 -31.11 -0.38 -18.49
N GLY A 263 -31.73 0.47 -17.69
CA GLY A 263 -33.13 0.31 -17.24
C GLY A 263 -33.32 0.00 -15.74
N GLU A 264 -32.27 -0.32 -14.99
CA GLU A 264 -32.38 -0.54 -13.54
C GLU A 264 -31.86 0.67 -12.74
N LEU A 265 -32.59 1.02 -11.68
CA LEU A 265 -32.16 2.08 -10.77
C LEU A 265 -31.08 1.56 -9.81
N PRO A 266 -30.03 2.36 -9.52
CA PRO A 266 -29.00 1.98 -8.55
C PRO A 266 -29.58 1.68 -7.18
N GLN A 267 -29.18 0.57 -6.56
CA GLN A 267 -29.67 0.09 -5.25
C GLN A 267 -28.74 0.52 -4.11
N TYR A 268 -28.66 1.83 -3.85
CA TYR A 268 -27.72 2.39 -2.87
C TYR A 268 -27.95 1.88 -1.44
N GLY A 269 -29.21 1.67 -1.03
CA GLY A 269 -29.56 1.16 0.30
C GLY A 269 -29.05 -0.28 0.51
N LEU A 270 -29.31 -1.16 -0.47
CA LEU A 270 -28.85 -2.54 -0.44
C LEU A 270 -27.31 -2.62 -0.50
N ALA A 271 -26.68 -1.80 -1.36
CA ALA A 271 -25.22 -1.69 -1.42
C ALA A 271 -24.62 -1.21 -0.08
N ALA A 272 -25.29 -0.27 0.60
CA ALA A 272 -24.87 0.21 1.93
C ALA A 272 -25.00 -0.90 2.99
N ALA A 273 -26.06 -1.70 2.96
CA ALA A 273 -26.24 -2.83 3.86
C ALA A 273 -25.13 -3.90 3.65
N TRP A 274 -24.82 -4.26 2.40
CA TRP A 274 -23.66 -5.11 2.06
C TRP A 274 -22.36 -4.54 2.61
N GLY A 275 -22.11 -3.26 2.40
CA GLY A 275 -20.91 -2.59 2.90
C GLY A 275 -20.79 -2.65 4.41
N LEU A 276 -21.90 -2.54 5.17
CA LEU A 276 -21.90 -2.69 6.64
C LEU A 276 -21.53 -4.09 7.09
N VAL A 277 -22.06 -5.13 6.44
CA VAL A 277 -21.71 -6.53 6.75
C VAL A 277 -20.21 -6.73 6.64
N PHE A 278 -19.61 -6.28 5.52
CA PHE A 278 -18.17 -6.41 5.31
C PHE A 278 -17.34 -5.47 6.19
N LEU A 279 -17.86 -4.30 6.58
CA LEU A 279 -17.22 -3.44 7.56
C LEU A 279 -17.13 -4.12 8.94
N VAL A 280 -18.15 -4.86 9.35
CA VAL A 280 -18.12 -5.67 10.59
C VAL A 280 -17.05 -6.74 10.49
N ILE A 281 -16.98 -7.48 9.38
CA ILE A 281 -15.97 -8.52 9.14
C ILE A 281 -14.56 -7.93 9.24
N THR A 282 -14.30 -6.80 8.57
CA THR A 282 -12.98 -6.16 8.59
C THR A 282 -12.64 -5.55 9.94
N THR A 283 -13.64 -5.06 10.69
CA THR A 283 -13.44 -4.58 12.06
C THR A 283 -13.03 -5.71 13.01
N ILE A 284 -13.64 -6.88 12.88
CA ILE A 284 -13.25 -8.10 13.61
C ILE A 284 -11.83 -8.51 13.21
N ALA A 285 -11.53 -8.57 11.92
CA ALA A 285 -10.20 -8.87 11.42
C ALA A 285 -9.15 -7.89 11.98
N PHE A 286 -9.45 -6.58 11.98
CA PHE A 286 -8.56 -5.58 12.54
C PHE A 286 -8.36 -5.72 14.06
N ALA A 287 -9.40 -6.12 14.81
CA ALA A 287 -9.26 -6.44 16.23
C ALA A 287 -8.33 -7.64 16.47
N VAL A 288 -8.39 -8.66 15.60
CA VAL A 288 -7.42 -9.79 15.62
C VAL A 288 -6.00 -9.29 15.32
N TYR A 289 -5.84 -8.45 14.31
CA TYR A 289 -4.55 -7.81 14.00
C TYR A 289 -3.96 -7.07 15.21
N LEU A 290 -4.76 -6.24 15.89
CA LEU A 290 -4.31 -5.48 17.06
C LEU A 290 -3.89 -6.41 18.23
N ARG A 291 -4.57 -7.55 18.40
CA ARG A 291 -4.16 -8.55 19.41
C ARG A 291 -2.84 -9.20 19.04
N ALA A 292 -2.71 -9.66 17.79
CA ALA A 292 -1.51 -10.33 17.30
C ALA A 292 -0.26 -9.44 17.39
N THR A 293 -0.37 -8.16 17.04
CA THR A 293 0.76 -7.21 17.07
C THR A 293 1.16 -6.84 18.50
N ARG A 294 0.22 -6.70 19.43
CA ARG A 294 0.55 -6.46 20.86
C ARG A 294 1.40 -7.57 21.46
N ASP A 295 1.11 -8.81 21.13
CA ASP A 295 1.87 -9.96 21.63
C ASP A 295 3.26 -10.04 20.99
N ALA A 296 3.40 -9.63 19.73
CA ALA A 296 4.69 -9.53 19.05
C ALA A 296 5.59 -8.44 19.67
N GLU A 297 5.06 -7.25 19.96
CA GLU A 297 5.78 -6.15 20.60
C GLU A 297 6.27 -6.51 22.00
N ARG A 298 5.47 -7.20 22.80
CA ARG A 298 5.85 -7.67 24.16
C ARG A 298 7.02 -8.64 24.12
N ARG A 299 7.12 -9.49 23.09
CA ARG A 299 8.21 -10.47 22.92
C ARG A 299 9.48 -9.82 22.35
N ALA A 300 9.35 -8.82 21.49
CA ALA A 300 10.48 -8.12 20.87
C ALA A 300 11.28 -7.26 21.86
N SER A 301 10.66 -6.78 22.94
CA SER A 301 11.32 -5.90 23.92
C SER A 301 12.40 -6.57 24.78
N VAL A 302 12.59 -7.88 24.70
CA VAL A 302 13.51 -8.66 25.54
C VAL A 302 14.91 -8.79 24.94
N SER A 303 15.14 -8.46 23.68
CA SER A 303 16.41 -8.72 22.99
C SER A 303 17.06 -7.46 22.42
N GLY A 304 17.91 -6.82 23.23
CA GLY A 304 18.58 -5.55 22.92
C GLY A 304 20.02 -5.64 22.41
N LYS A 305 20.49 -6.73 21.79
CA LYS A 305 21.90 -6.82 21.30
C LYS A 305 21.96 -7.34 19.86
N GLY A 306 22.81 -6.65 19.09
CA GLY A 306 23.12 -6.80 17.67
C GLY A 306 22.87 -8.15 17.02
N PHE A 307 21.81 -8.23 16.22
CA PHE A 307 21.40 -9.43 15.52
C PHE A 307 22.27 -9.68 14.29
N ARG A 308 22.86 -10.88 14.19
CA ARG A 308 23.36 -11.40 12.92
C ARG A 308 22.38 -12.49 12.45
N PRO A 309 21.69 -12.31 11.32
CA PRO A 309 20.85 -13.37 10.78
C PRO A 309 21.72 -14.57 10.43
N SER A 310 21.37 -15.75 10.95
CA SER A 310 22.02 -16.98 10.53
C SER A 310 21.66 -17.26 9.06
N THR A 311 22.65 -17.53 8.23
CA THR A 311 22.46 -17.84 6.82
C THR A 311 22.57 -19.34 6.57
N MET A 312 21.59 -19.90 5.88
CA MET A 312 21.58 -21.29 5.46
C MET A 312 22.28 -21.46 4.12
N ARG A 313 23.16 -22.45 4.02
CA ARG A 313 23.72 -22.88 2.71
C ARG A 313 22.67 -23.67 1.94
N MET A 314 22.35 -23.23 0.74
CA MET A 314 21.33 -23.86 -0.10
C MET A 314 21.76 -25.22 -0.69
N GLY A 315 23.07 -25.42 -0.88
CA GLY A 315 23.58 -26.66 -1.45
C GLY A 315 22.89 -27.05 -2.78
N GLY A 316 22.41 -28.29 -2.88
CA GLY A 316 21.71 -28.80 -4.06
C GLY A 316 20.34 -28.15 -4.33
N TRP A 317 19.72 -27.49 -3.35
CA TRP A 317 18.45 -26.76 -3.49
C TRP A 317 18.59 -25.43 -4.22
N ARG A 318 19.80 -24.99 -4.49
CA ARG A 318 20.08 -23.70 -5.13
C ARG A 318 19.40 -23.56 -6.49
N VAL A 319 19.53 -24.56 -7.37
CA VAL A 319 18.95 -24.52 -8.71
C VAL A 319 17.42 -24.54 -8.65
N PRO A 320 16.74 -25.50 -7.99
CA PRO A 320 15.27 -25.51 -7.89
C PRO A 320 14.68 -24.20 -7.34
N VAL A 321 15.28 -23.66 -6.28
CA VAL A 321 14.79 -22.42 -5.65
C VAL A 321 14.98 -21.20 -6.57
N LEU A 322 16.13 -21.08 -7.23
CA LEU A 322 16.36 -19.97 -8.17
C LEU A 322 15.47 -20.10 -9.41
N THR A 323 15.18 -21.31 -9.88
CA THR A 323 14.20 -21.54 -10.96
C THR A 323 12.82 -21.07 -10.52
N LEU A 324 12.38 -21.41 -9.30
CA LEU A 324 11.08 -20.95 -8.78
C LEU A 324 11.01 -19.42 -8.66
N VAL A 325 12.09 -18.77 -8.19
CA VAL A 325 12.20 -17.31 -8.17
C VAL A 325 12.15 -16.75 -9.60
N GLY A 326 12.83 -17.38 -10.55
CA GLY A 326 12.79 -17.00 -11.96
C GLY A 326 11.39 -17.09 -12.56
N VAL A 327 10.66 -18.18 -12.28
CA VAL A 327 9.26 -18.37 -12.69
C VAL A 327 8.38 -17.26 -12.07
N TYR A 328 8.56 -16.94 -10.80
CA TYR A 328 7.83 -15.85 -10.16
C TYR A 328 8.07 -14.51 -10.87
N VAL A 329 9.33 -14.15 -11.13
CA VAL A 329 9.70 -12.90 -11.83
C VAL A 329 9.14 -12.89 -13.26
N LEU A 330 9.18 -14.03 -13.94
CA LEU A 330 8.63 -14.19 -15.28
C LEU A 330 7.12 -13.93 -15.28
N LEU A 331 6.38 -14.56 -14.37
CA LEU A 331 4.92 -14.45 -14.27
C LEU A 331 4.44 -13.08 -13.79
N THR A 332 5.18 -12.41 -12.91
CA THR A 332 4.71 -11.15 -12.29
C THR A 332 5.26 -9.89 -12.94
N GLY A 333 6.34 -10.00 -13.67
CA GLY A 333 7.01 -8.85 -14.30
C GLY A 333 7.14 -8.98 -15.81
N ILE A 334 7.88 -9.96 -16.30
CA ILE A 334 8.30 -10.04 -17.71
C ILE A 334 7.11 -10.36 -18.63
N LEU A 335 6.42 -11.46 -18.41
CA LEU A 335 5.32 -11.89 -19.28
C LEU A 335 4.15 -10.89 -19.31
N PRO A 336 3.69 -10.34 -18.18
CA PRO A 336 2.66 -9.29 -18.20
C PRO A 336 3.05 -8.08 -19.05
N LEU A 337 4.28 -7.59 -18.93
CA LEU A 337 4.76 -6.44 -19.71
C LEU A 337 4.90 -6.79 -21.20
N LEU A 338 5.38 -7.99 -21.52
CA LEU A 338 5.45 -8.47 -22.91
C LEU A 338 4.05 -8.62 -23.52
N SER A 339 3.08 -9.11 -22.75
CA SER A 339 1.69 -9.23 -23.21
C SER A 339 1.04 -7.88 -23.48
N LEU A 340 1.32 -6.88 -22.63
CA LEU A 340 0.89 -5.49 -22.89
C LEU A 340 1.59 -4.92 -24.12
N LEU A 341 2.88 -5.18 -24.31
CA LEU A 341 3.60 -4.72 -25.49
C LEU A 341 3.02 -5.35 -26.75
N TRP A 342 2.77 -6.65 -26.72
CA TRP A 342 2.12 -7.37 -27.84
C TRP A 342 0.75 -6.77 -28.15
N GLY A 343 -0.11 -6.60 -27.15
CA GLY A 343 -1.43 -5.96 -27.32
C GLY A 343 -1.36 -4.51 -27.79
N ALA A 344 -0.28 -3.77 -27.49
CA ALA A 344 -0.10 -2.39 -27.92
C ALA A 344 0.37 -2.24 -29.38
N ILE A 345 1.12 -3.24 -29.89
CA ILE A 345 1.65 -3.21 -31.25
C ILE A 345 0.81 -3.98 -32.27
N THR A 346 -0.27 -4.65 -31.82
CA THR A 346 -1.21 -5.36 -32.69
C THR A 346 -2.55 -4.65 -32.76
N PRO A 347 -3.24 -4.64 -33.91
CA PRO A 347 -4.50 -3.87 -34.07
C PRO A 347 -5.67 -4.43 -33.26
N PHE A 348 -5.60 -5.70 -32.89
CA PHE A 348 -6.56 -6.42 -32.05
C PHE A 348 -5.84 -7.61 -31.39
N PRO A 349 -6.41 -8.23 -30.35
CA PRO A 349 -5.80 -9.37 -29.67
C PRO A 349 -5.66 -10.57 -30.62
N ILE A 350 -4.43 -10.84 -31.08
CA ILE A 350 -4.10 -11.96 -31.95
C ILE A 350 -3.06 -12.86 -31.30
N ALA A 351 -3.05 -14.11 -31.74
CA ALA A 351 -2.05 -15.07 -31.31
C ALA A 351 -0.63 -14.61 -31.68
N PHE A 352 0.34 -14.80 -30.76
CA PHE A 352 1.73 -14.51 -31.07
C PHE A 352 2.23 -15.51 -32.12
N SER A 353 2.76 -14.99 -33.24
CA SER A 353 3.49 -15.76 -34.25
C SER A 353 4.57 -14.88 -34.87
N ILE A 354 5.58 -15.51 -35.45
CA ILE A 354 6.65 -14.78 -36.17
C ILE A 354 6.08 -14.05 -37.38
N ASP A 355 5.13 -14.65 -38.09
CA ASP A 355 4.44 -14.03 -39.20
C ASP A 355 3.65 -12.79 -38.76
N ALA A 356 2.88 -12.88 -37.67
CA ALA A 356 2.17 -11.76 -37.10
C ALA A 356 3.12 -10.64 -36.62
N LEU A 357 4.28 -11.01 -36.08
CA LEU A 357 5.30 -10.06 -35.65
C LEU A 357 5.84 -9.23 -36.83
N VAL A 358 5.99 -9.84 -37.99
CA VAL A 358 6.52 -9.17 -39.20
C VAL A 358 5.43 -8.42 -39.95
N SER A 359 4.24 -9.04 -40.10
CA SER A 359 3.19 -8.52 -41.00
C SER A 359 2.15 -7.63 -40.33
N GLN A 360 1.90 -7.78 -39.02
CA GLN A 360 0.77 -7.13 -38.34
C GLN A 360 1.17 -6.13 -37.26
N THR A 361 2.47 -6.01 -36.93
CA THR A 361 2.88 -5.05 -35.89
C THR A 361 2.80 -3.60 -36.37
N ARG A 362 2.22 -2.75 -35.50
CA ARG A 362 2.06 -1.32 -35.74
C ARG A 362 2.40 -0.54 -34.48
N TRP A 363 3.17 0.51 -34.66
CA TRP A 363 3.50 1.44 -33.56
C TRP A 363 2.53 2.63 -33.47
N SER A 364 1.49 2.63 -34.32
CA SER A 364 0.51 3.71 -34.40
C SER A 364 -0.25 3.95 -33.10
N SER A 365 -0.49 2.89 -32.29
CA SER A 365 -1.19 3.01 -31.01
C SER A 365 -0.44 3.91 -30.03
N PHE A 366 0.90 3.83 -30.00
CA PHE A 366 1.70 4.75 -29.17
C PHE A 366 1.60 6.20 -29.66
N GLY A 367 1.65 6.42 -30.97
CA GLY A 367 1.43 7.75 -31.57
C GLY A 367 0.04 8.29 -31.27
N ALA A 368 -1.00 7.42 -31.36
CA ALA A 368 -2.38 7.77 -31.04
C ALA A 368 -2.56 8.13 -29.57
N VAL A 369 -1.88 7.46 -28.64
CA VAL A 369 -1.90 7.80 -27.20
C VAL A 369 -1.20 9.12 -26.94
N LEU A 370 0.00 9.31 -27.48
CA LEU A 370 0.78 10.55 -27.26
C LEU A 370 0.11 11.78 -27.90
N GLY A 371 -0.67 11.58 -28.98
CA GLY A 371 -1.48 12.61 -29.62
C GLY A 371 -2.86 12.82 -28.99
N ASP A 372 -3.26 12.02 -27.98
CA ASP A 372 -4.57 12.10 -27.35
C ASP A 372 -4.61 13.16 -26.23
N PRO A 373 -5.35 14.27 -26.40
CA PRO A 373 -5.48 15.28 -25.35
C PRO A 373 -6.05 14.74 -24.05
N GLU A 374 -6.97 13.75 -24.09
CA GLU A 374 -7.59 13.16 -22.89
C GLU A 374 -6.58 12.30 -22.11
N PHE A 375 -5.63 11.66 -22.77
CA PHE A 375 -4.53 10.96 -22.08
C PHE A 375 -3.74 11.92 -21.19
N TRP A 376 -3.29 13.06 -21.74
CA TRP A 376 -2.54 14.06 -20.99
C TRP A 376 -3.37 14.73 -19.89
N ALA A 377 -4.64 15.01 -20.16
CA ALA A 377 -5.56 15.55 -19.17
C ALA A 377 -5.78 14.57 -18.01
N SER A 378 -6.00 13.28 -18.29
CA SER A 378 -6.18 12.23 -17.28
C SER A 378 -4.91 11.97 -16.49
N LEU A 379 -3.74 12.04 -17.12
CA LEU A 379 -2.44 11.98 -16.45
C LEU A 379 -2.24 13.19 -15.53
N GLY A 380 -2.54 14.40 -16.01
CA GLY A 380 -2.48 15.62 -15.20
C GLY A 380 -3.39 15.54 -13.96
N ARG A 381 -4.62 15.07 -14.14
CA ARG A 381 -5.57 14.82 -13.03
C ARG A 381 -4.99 13.81 -12.03
N THR A 382 -4.38 12.73 -12.50
CA THR A 382 -3.74 11.71 -11.64
C THR A 382 -2.63 12.33 -10.79
N VAL A 383 -1.75 13.12 -11.40
CA VAL A 383 -0.63 13.78 -10.70
C VAL A 383 -1.14 14.80 -9.67
N ILE A 384 -2.16 15.59 -10.02
CA ILE A 384 -2.78 16.57 -9.13
C ILE A 384 -3.44 15.85 -7.93
N ILE A 385 -4.27 14.83 -8.19
CA ILE A 385 -4.93 14.05 -7.13
C ILE A 385 -3.87 13.45 -6.21
N ALA A 386 -2.90 12.74 -6.76
CA ALA A 386 -1.86 12.07 -5.97
C ALA A 386 -1.01 13.07 -5.18
N GLY A 387 -0.58 14.16 -5.79
CA GLY A 387 0.26 15.18 -5.16
C GLY A 387 -0.45 15.92 -4.03
N VAL A 388 -1.65 16.41 -4.29
CA VAL A 388 -2.40 17.20 -3.31
C VAL A 388 -2.91 16.31 -2.18
N SER A 389 -3.49 15.13 -2.47
CA SER A 389 -3.99 14.22 -1.42
C SER A 389 -2.87 13.71 -0.52
N SER A 390 -1.71 13.35 -1.08
CA SER A 390 -0.53 12.94 -0.29
C SER A 390 0.00 14.06 0.59
N THR A 391 0.04 15.29 0.07
CA THR A 391 0.47 16.47 0.85
C THR A 391 -0.48 16.73 2.01
N LEU A 392 -1.79 16.70 1.78
CA LEU A 392 -2.81 16.85 2.81
C LEU A 392 -2.70 15.74 3.86
N ALA A 393 -2.67 14.48 3.43
CA ALA A 393 -2.61 13.33 4.32
C ALA A 393 -1.33 13.35 5.20
N VAL A 394 -0.15 13.61 4.62
CA VAL A 394 1.10 13.63 5.37
C VAL A 394 1.17 14.82 6.32
N THR A 395 0.71 16.00 5.91
CA THR A 395 0.71 17.18 6.77
C THR A 395 -0.21 16.98 7.99
N VAL A 396 -1.46 16.58 7.75
CA VAL A 396 -2.44 16.31 8.82
C VAL A 396 -1.94 15.19 9.73
N ALA A 397 -1.45 14.09 9.16
CA ALA A 397 -0.92 12.95 9.90
C ALA A 397 0.29 13.31 10.76
N THR A 398 1.23 14.11 10.25
CA THR A 398 2.45 14.49 10.99
C THR A 398 2.13 15.40 12.17
N VAL A 399 1.23 16.38 11.99
CA VAL A 399 0.78 17.28 13.08
C VAL A 399 0.05 16.48 14.16
N LEU A 400 -0.85 15.58 13.75
CA LEU A 400 -1.61 14.74 14.68
C LEU A 400 -0.69 13.75 15.42
N ALA A 401 0.23 13.11 14.70
CA ALA A 401 1.19 12.15 15.26
C ALA A 401 2.11 12.81 16.31
N TYR A 402 2.66 13.98 15.99
CA TYR A 402 3.44 14.77 16.95
C TYR A 402 2.63 15.10 18.20
N GLY A 403 1.40 15.55 18.01
CA GLY A 403 0.52 15.89 19.11
C GLY A 403 0.22 14.71 20.03
N ILE A 404 -0.14 13.58 19.47
CA ILE A 404 -0.45 12.37 20.25
C ILE A 404 0.83 11.82 20.93
N ALA A 405 1.99 11.83 20.25
CA ALA A 405 3.25 11.35 20.80
C ALA A 405 3.73 12.16 22.01
N ARG A 406 3.45 13.48 22.04
CA ARG A 406 3.85 14.41 23.12
C ARG A 406 2.75 14.67 24.16
N SER A 407 1.58 14.09 23.99
CA SER A 407 0.49 14.23 24.94
C SER A 407 0.55 13.19 26.07
N LYS A 408 0.06 13.54 27.26
CA LYS A 408 -0.14 12.56 28.34
C LYS A 408 -1.12 11.48 27.84
N LYS A 409 -0.83 10.22 28.08
CA LYS A 409 -1.64 9.06 27.63
C LYS A 409 -2.97 8.96 28.39
N THR A 410 -3.85 9.91 28.18
CA THR A 410 -5.24 9.89 28.67
C THR A 410 -6.11 8.97 27.80
N GLY A 411 -7.33 8.65 28.26
CA GLY A 411 -8.28 7.85 27.48
C GLY A 411 -8.56 8.42 26.10
N TRP A 412 -8.73 9.76 26.01
CA TRP A 412 -8.96 10.46 24.74
C TRP A 412 -7.78 10.40 23.78
N VAL A 413 -6.54 10.50 24.28
CA VAL A 413 -5.34 10.37 23.43
C VAL A 413 -5.21 8.97 22.88
N LYS A 414 -5.50 7.94 23.69
CA LYS A 414 -5.53 6.54 23.24
C LYS A 414 -6.63 6.30 22.19
N ALA A 415 -7.82 6.88 22.39
CA ALA A 415 -8.91 6.81 21.43
C ALA A 415 -8.54 7.49 20.10
N ALA A 416 -7.92 8.68 20.16
CA ALA A 416 -7.46 9.38 18.97
C ALA A 416 -6.36 8.62 18.20
N ASP A 417 -5.42 8.00 18.91
CA ASP A 417 -4.38 7.13 18.32
C ASP A 417 -5.00 5.91 17.62
N LEU A 418 -5.93 5.23 18.30
CA LEU A 418 -6.63 4.09 17.73
C LEU A 418 -7.42 4.50 16.48
N PHE A 419 -8.15 5.62 16.56
CA PHE A 419 -8.96 6.12 15.46
C PHE A 419 -8.10 6.56 14.26
N ALA A 420 -7.02 7.33 14.49
CA ALA A 420 -6.10 7.71 13.43
C ALA A 420 -5.43 6.50 12.74
N SER A 421 -5.32 5.39 13.47
CA SER A 421 -4.75 4.14 12.95
C SER A 421 -5.78 3.24 12.25
N SER A 422 -7.08 3.47 12.48
CA SER A 422 -8.16 2.54 12.07
C SER A 422 -8.48 2.58 10.58
N SER A 423 -8.05 3.59 9.81
CA SER A 423 -8.37 3.66 8.38
C SER A 423 -7.81 2.48 7.57
N VAL A 424 -6.79 1.77 8.09
CA VAL A 424 -6.30 0.51 7.50
C VAL A 424 -7.35 -0.59 7.53
N ALA A 425 -8.27 -0.55 8.50
CA ALA A 425 -9.35 -1.53 8.64
C ALA A 425 -10.50 -1.31 7.63
N ILE A 426 -10.53 -0.17 6.94
CA ILE A 426 -11.59 0.15 6.00
C ILE A 426 -11.12 -0.25 4.59
N PRO A 427 -11.73 -1.27 3.95
CA PRO A 427 -11.41 -1.63 2.56
C PRO A 427 -11.67 -0.47 1.60
N ALA A 428 -10.86 -0.36 0.55
CA ALA A 428 -10.97 0.72 -0.43
C ALA A 428 -12.33 0.78 -1.11
N THR A 429 -12.97 -0.37 -1.37
CA THR A 429 -14.33 -0.47 -1.92
C THR A 429 -15.37 0.17 -1.00
N ILE A 430 -15.30 -0.11 0.31
CA ILE A 430 -16.20 0.49 1.30
C ILE A 430 -15.92 1.99 1.45
N ALA A 431 -14.64 2.37 1.55
CA ALA A 431 -14.24 3.78 1.64
C ALA A 431 -14.70 4.58 0.42
N GLY A 432 -14.51 4.03 -0.79
CA GLY A 432 -14.94 4.66 -2.05
C GLY A 432 -16.45 4.84 -2.12
N PHE A 433 -17.19 3.78 -1.83
CA PHE A 433 -18.66 3.82 -1.86
C PHE A 433 -19.24 4.74 -0.78
N ALA A 434 -18.76 4.65 0.48
CA ALA A 434 -19.21 5.51 1.57
C ALA A 434 -18.94 7.00 1.28
N THR A 435 -17.77 7.30 0.70
CA THR A 435 -17.41 8.66 0.29
C THR A 435 -18.27 9.14 -0.88
N PHE A 436 -18.56 8.27 -1.84
CA PHE A 436 -19.51 8.54 -2.93
C PHE A 436 -20.88 8.93 -2.38
N LEU A 437 -21.46 8.13 -1.48
CA LEU A 437 -22.74 8.45 -0.83
C LEU A 437 -22.68 9.80 -0.11
N THR A 438 -21.57 10.09 0.58
CA THR A 438 -21.39 11.36 1.29
C THR A 438 -21.43 12.55 0.35
N PHE A 439 -20.69 12.49 -0.75
CA PHE A 439 -20.70 13.58 -1.72
C PHE A 439 -22.02 13.68 -2.45
N MET A 440 -22.69 12.57 -2.67
CA MET A 440 -24.05 12.58 -3.20
C MET A 440 -25.02 13.31 -2.25
N VAL A 441 -25.00 13.03 -0.95
CA VAL A 441 -25.82 13.71 0.07
C VAL A 441 -25.48 15.20 0.19
N LEU A 442 -24.20 15.55 0.10
CA LEU A 442 -23.75 16.94 0.21
C LEU A 442 -23.97 17.77 -1.07
N ASN A 443 -24.15 17.11 -2.22
CA ASN A 443 -24.18 17.77 -3.52
C ASN A 443 -25.20 18.91 -3.68
N PRO A 444 -26.40 18.86 -3.07
CA PRO A 444 -27.34 19.97 -3.12
C PRO A 444 -26.87 21.24 -2.37
N ILE A 445 -25.96 21.08 -1.40
CA ILE A 445 -25.42 22.18 -0.58
C ILE A 445 -24.05 22.61 -1.15
N ILE A 446 -23.20 21.65 -1.45
CA ILE A 446 -21.84 21.84 -1.97
C ILE A 446 -21.66 20.88 -3.15
N PRO A 447 -21.64 21.35 -4.40
CA PRO A 447 -21.59 20.50 -5.60
C PRO A 447 -20.20 19.88 -5.78
N LEU A 448 -19.87 18.87 -4.97
CA LEU A 448 -18.57 18.16 -4.98
C LEU A 448 -18.63 16.83 -5.73
N ALA A 449 -19.81 16.22 -5.88
CA ALA A 449 -19.93 14.91 -6.52
C ALA A 449 -19.34 14.92 -7.95
N GLY A 450 -18.48 13.95 -8.25
CA GLY A 450 -17.84 13.84 -9.55
C GLY A 450 -16.73 14.85 -9.85
N THR A 451 -16.34 15.68 -8.88
CA THR A 451 -15.26 16.67 -9.05
C THR A 451 -13.89 16.12 -8.70
N LEU A 452 -12.83 16.79 -9.15
CA LEU A 452 -11.44 16.51 -8.78
C LEU A 452 -11.21 16.68 -7.26
N ILE A 453 -11.89 17.65 -6.64
CA ILE A 453 -11.79 17.93 -5.20
C ILE A 453 -12.34 16.74 -4.39
N ALA A 454 -13.45 16.15 -4.83
CA ALA A 454 -14.00 14.95 -4.19
C ALA A 454 -12.99 13.79 -4.20
N LEU A 455 -12.31 13.58 -5.31
CA LEU A 455 -11.26 12.55 -5.43
C LEU A 455 -10.07 12.87 -4.51
N ILE A 456 -9.60 14.11 -4.46
CA ILE A 456 -8.50 14.53 -3.58
C ILE A 456 -8.84 14.23 -2.11
N ILE A 457 -10.05 14.56 -1.67
CA ILE A 457 -10.51 14.30 -0.30
C ILE A 457 -10.62 12.79 -0.06
N ALA A 458 -11.22 12.05 -1.01
CA ALA A 458 -11.37 10.61 -0.89
C ALA A 458 -10.02 9.89 -0.74
N TYR A 459 -9.01 10.26 -1.53
CA TYR A 459 -7.69 9.61 -1.50
C TYR A 459 -6.94 9.84 -0.16
N ALA A 460 -7.27 10.91 0.56
CA ALA A 460 -6.69 11.18 1.87
C ALA A 460 -7.16 10.19 2.97
N TYR A 461 -8.15 9.30 2.70
CA TYR A 461 -8.62 8.32 3.69
C TYR A 461 -7.51 7.39 4.22
N ARG A 462 -6.44 7.15 3.43
CA ARG A 462 -5.28 6.32 3.83
C ARG A 462 -4.34 7.03 4.81
N VAL A 463 -4.80 8.07 5.48
CA VAL A 463 -4.03 8.89 6.45
C VAL A 463 -3.33 8.07 7.52
N SER A 464 -3.82 6.86 7.87
CA SER A 464 -3.21 5.99 8.89
C SER A 464 -1.79 5.55 8.55
N ILE A 465 -1.47 5.35 7.26
CA ILE A 465 -0.12 4.99 6.81
C ILE A 465 0.85 6.13 7.15
N ALA A 466 0.47 7.36 6.78
CA ALA A 466 1.26 8.55 7.07
C ALA A 466 1.34 8.81 8.59
N TYR A 467 0.23 8.60 9.31
CA TYR A 467 0.17 8.76 10.76
C TYR A 467 1.13 7.81 11.50
N ARG A 468 1.07 6.52 11.22
CA ARG A 468 1.94 5.52 11.89
C ARG A 468 3.41 5.78 11.65
N THR A 469 3.80 6.12 10.42
CA THR A 469 5.20 6.43 10.09
C THR A 469 5.66 7.72 10.78
N SER A 470 4.85 8.77 10.75
CA SER A 470 5.16 10.04 11.42
C SER A 470 5.21 9.89 12.96
N TYR A 471 4.34 9.04 13.52
CA TYR A 471 4.33 8.75 14.95
C TYR A 471 5.62 8.06 15.39
N SER A 472 6.03 7.01 14.67
CA SER A 472 7.28 6.29 14.94
C SER A 472 8.51 7.20 14.78
N ALA A 473 8.54 8.07 13.76
CA ALA A 473 9.59 9.05 13.57
C ALA A 473 9.64 10.09 14.71
N THR A 474 8.47 10.53 15.19
CA THR A 474 8.38 11.48 16.32
C THR A 474 8.94 10.89 17.61
N LEU A 475 8.70 9.60 17.87
CA LEU A 475 9.23 8.91 19.06
C LEU A 475 10.76 8.78 19.05
N GLN A 476 11.42 8.85 17.89
CA GLN A 476 12.87 8.82 17.78
C GLN A 476 13.53 10.18 18.08
N ILE A 477 12.77 11.26 18.09
CA ILE A 477 13.27 12.58 18.46
C ILE A 477 13.29 12.71 19.99
N LYS A 478 14.46 12.97 20.53
CA LYS A 478 14.66 13.14 21.98
C LYS A 478 13.89 14.38 22.48
N PRO A 479 13.09 14.25 23.56
CA PRO A 479 12.32 15.38 24.14
C PRO A 479 13.19 16.57 24.57
N GLU A 480 14.44 16.32 24.97
CA GLU A 480 15.39 17.33 25.46
C GLU A 480 15.66 18.43 24.41
N LEU A 481 15.59 18.12 23.11
CA LEU A 481 15.74 19.12 22.05
C LEU A 481 14.58 20.13 22.04
N GLU A 482 13.37 19.66 22.36
CA GLU A 482 12.19 20.52 22.46
C GLU A 482 12.22 21.35 23.74
N GLU A 483 12.63 20.73 24.86
CA GLU A 483 12.78 21.40 26.15
C GLU A 483 13.83 22.50 26.08
N ALA A 484 14.99 22.28 25.45
CA ALA A 484 16.01 23.30 25.22
C ALA A 484 15.48 24.51 24.44
N ALA A 485 14.66 24.27 23.40
CA ALA A 485 14.03 25.33 22.63
C ALA A 485 13.01 26.13 23.49
N LEU A 486 12.21 25.45 24.30
CA LEU A 486 11.25 26.10 25.20
C LEU A 486 11.94 26.93 26.29
N VAL A 487 13.04 26.42 26.88
CA VAL A 487 13.86 27.17 27.85
C VAL A 487 14.49 28.39 27.23
N SER A 488 14.87 28.31 25.93
CA SER A 488 15.37 29.47 25.15
C SER A 488 14.27 30.47 24.76
N GLY A 489 13.04 30.32 25.30
CA GLY A 489 11.93 31.27 25.06
C GLY A 489 11.10 31.00 23.79
N ALA A 490 11.35 29.93 23.06
CA ALA A 490 10.56 29.58 21.88
C ALA A 490 9.16 29.10 22.31
N GLY A 491 8.10 29.59 21.67
CA GLY A 491 6.76 29.06 21.84
C GLY A 491 6.62 27.65 21.20
N ARG A 492 5.65 26.85 21.63
CA ARG A 492 5.42 25.45 21.15
C ARG A 492 5.33 25.34 19.63
N PHE A 493 4.67 26.27 18.97
CA PHE A 493 4.59 26.27 17.49
C PHE A 493 5.94 26.61 16.84
N ALA A 494 6.71 27.54 17.40
CA ALA A 494 8.05 27.87 16.94
C ALA A 494 9.00 26.69 17.13
N THR A 495 8.93 25.99 18.27
CA THR A 495 9.67 24.74 18.54
C THR A 495 9.34 23.67 17.50
N PHE A 496 8.05 23.41 17.26
CA PHE A 496 7.65 22.47 16.23
C PHE A 496 8.21 22.87 14.85
N ARG A 497 7.99 24.11 14.40
CA ARG A 497 8.36 24.56 13.05
C ARG A 497 9.88 24.61 12.85
N ARG A 498 10.67 25.05 13.87
CA ARG A 498 12.10 25.30 13.72
C ARG A 498 12.99 24.13 14.15
N VAL A 499 12.51 23.26 15.03
CA VAL A 499 13.29 22.13 15.57
C VAL A 499 12.70 20.80 15.11
N VAL A 500 11.44 20.50 15.40
CA VAL A 500 10.86 19.19 15.17
C VAL A 500 10.58 18.94 13.69
N ALA A 501 9.92 19.86 13.00
CA ALA A 501 9.53 19.69 11.61
C ALA A 501 10.73 19.47 10.66
N PRO A 502 11.86 20.18 10.78
CA PRO A 502 13.05 19.90 9.98
C PRO A 502 13.64 18.51 10.25
N LEU A 503 13.58 18.01 11.50
CA LEU A 503 14.03 16.68 11.86
C LEU A 503 13.09 15.58 11.33
N LEU A 504 11.78 15.84 11.27
CA LEU A 504 10.79 14.94 10.71
C LEU A 504 10.75 14.96 9.17
N LEU A 505 11.27 16.01 8.53
CA LEU A 505 11.17 16.20 7.09
C LEU A 505 11.66 15.02 6.25
N PRO A 506 12.79 14.34 6.55
CA PRO A 506 13.23 13.17 5.79
C PRO A 506 12.22 12.02 5.84
N SER A 507 11.67 11.74 7.02
CA SER A 507 10.64 10.69 7.20
C SER A 507 9.31 11.09 6.56
N ALA A 508 8.92 12.37 6.67
CA ALA A 508 7.73 12.90 6.03
C ALA A 508 7.82 12.85 4.50
N MET A 509 9.00 13.15 3.92
CA MET A 509 9.23 13.01 2.48
C MET A 509 9.19 11.55 2.02
N ALA A 510 9.76 10.63 2.79
CA ALA A 510 9.72 9.21 2.46
C ALA A 510 8.28 8.68 2.42
N VAL A 511 7.47 9.03 3.42
CA VAL A 511 6.06 8.63 3.45
C VAL A 511 5.22 9.38 2.42
N TRP A 512 5.56 10.62 2.09
CA TRP A 512 4.90 11.36 1.02
C TRP A 512 5.08 10.67 -0.33
N ILE A 513 6.31 10.23 -0.66
CA ILE A 513 6.58 9.46 -1.88
C ILE A 513 5.78 8.16 -1.90
N GLN A 514 5.74 7.45 -0.77
CA GLN A 514 4.95 6.23 -0.65
C GLN A 514 3.47 6.49 -0.90
N MET A 515 2.89 7.52 -0.29
CA MET A 515 1.50 7.92 -0.47
C MET A 515 1.21 8.38 -1.89
N PHE A 516 2.14 9.11 -2.52
CA PHE A 516 2.03 9.55 -3.91
C PHE A 516 1.96 8.35 -4.87
N ILE A 517 2.85 7.35 -4.71
CA ILE A 517 2.83 6.13 -5.53
C ILE A 517 1.54 5.36 -5.31
N LEU A 518 1.09 5.20 -4.06
CA LEU A 518 -0.17 4.52 -3.74
C LEU A 518 -1.38 5.23 -4.36
N ALA A 519 -1.38 6.56 -4.31
CA ALA A 519 -2.46 7.36 -4.90
C ALA A 519 -2.43 7.33 -6.43
N THR A 520 -1.24 7.37 -7.05
CA THR A 520 -1.10 7.24 -8.52
C THR A 520 -1.63 5.89 -9.02
N ASN A 521 -1.45 4.83 -8.24
CA ASN A 521 -1.87 3.46 -8.57
C ASN A 521 -3.33 3.15 -8.19
N GLU A 522 -4.03 4.10 -7.57
CA GLU A 522 -5.39 3.87 -7.09
C GLU A 522 -6.39 3.77 -8.23
N PHE A 523 -7.20 2.71 -8.19
CA PHE A 523 -8.26 2.46 -9.16
C PHE A 523 -9.64 2.36 -8.49
N THR A 524 -9.71 1.75 -7.32
CA THR A 524 -11.00 1.42 -6.67
C THR A 524 -11.78 2.67 -6.26
N LEU A 525 -11.12 3.69 -5.68
CA LEU A 525 -11.79 4.93 -5.29
C LEU A 525 -12.38 5.69 -6.48
N PRO A 526 -11.61 5.97 -7.55
CA PRO A 526 -12.18 6.66 -8.70
C PRO A 526 -13.21 5.83 -9.46
N ALA A 527 -13.19 4.50 -9.36
CA ALA A 527 -14.26 3.67 -9.93
C ALA A 527 -15.64 4.07 -9.37
N PHE A 528 -15.72 4.42 -8.08
CA PHE A 528 -16.98 4.87 -7.46
C PHE A 528 -17.25 6.38 -7.63
N LEU A 529 -16.22 7.22 -7.72
CA LEU A 529 -16.34 8.68 -7.58
C LEU A 529 -16.11 9.46 -8.86
N ALA A 530 -15.35 8.90 -9.84
CA ALA A 530 -14.96 9.64 -11.01
C ALA A 530 -16.07 9.75 -12.05
N THR A 531 -16.16 10.92 -12.66
CA THR A 531 -16.94 11.19 -13.86
C THR A 531 -15.99 11.38 -15.06
N PRO A 532 -16.49 11.43 -16.29
CA PRO A 532 -15.63 11.73 -17.45
C PRO A 532 -14.78 13.00 -17.26
N ALA A 533 -15.32 14.03 -16.59
CA ALA A 533 -14.60 15.29 -16.34
C ALA A 533 -13.48 15.19 -15.31
N SER A 534 -13.58 14.28 -14.34
CA SER A 534 -12.60 14.10 -13.24
C SER A 534 -11.77 12.82 -13.33
N ARG A 535 -11.92 12.05 -14.39
CA ARG A 535 -11.35 10.71 -14.59
C ARG A 535 -9.83 10.72 -14.54
N PRO A 536 -9.18 10.00 -13.58
CA PRO A 536 -7.75 9.77 -13.59
C PRO A 536 -7.35 8.73 -14.65
N LEU A 537 -6.04 8.62 -14.91
CA LEU A 537 -5.52 7.77 -15.98
C LEU A 537 -5.85 6.28 -15.79
N SER A 538 -5.85 5.76 -14.55
CA SER A 538 -6.24 4.38 -14.25
C SER A 538 -7.65 4.05 -14.72
N MET A 539 -8.59 4.98 -14.56
CA MET A 539 -9.98 4.85 -15.04
C MET A 539 -10.09 5.07 -16.55
N TYR A 540 -9.25 5.90 -17.14
CA TYR A 540 -9.21 6.07 -18.59
C TYR A 540 -8.70 4.81 -19.29
N ILE A 541 -7.64 4.18 -18.76
CA ILE A 541 -7.17 2.88 -19.23
C ILE A 541 -8.30 1.85 -19.15
N TYR A 542 -8.98 1.74 -17.99
CA TYR A 542 -10.11 0.81 -17.85
C TYR A 542 -11.21 1.05 -18.90
N ALA A 543 -11.56 2.30 -19.15
CA ALA A 543 -12.59 2.64 -20.14
C ALA A 543 -12.19 2.24 -21.58
N THR A 544 -10.90 2.25 -21.92
CA THR A 544 -10.44 1.84 -23.25
C THR A 544 -10.34 0.33 -23.44
N ILE A 545 -10.21 -0.44 -22.34
CA ILE A 545 -10.13 -1.91 -22.41
C ILE A 545 -11.47 -2.60 -22.12
N SER A 546 -12.45 -1.89 -21.61
CA SER A 546 -13.76 -2.45 -21.27
C SER A 546 -14.70 -2.43 -22.48
N PRO A 547 -15.17 -3.60 -22.97
CA PRO A 547 -16.13 -3.64 -24.07
C PRO A 547 -17.44 -2.89 -23.77
N ARG A 548 -17.76 -2.70 -22.47
CA ARG A 548 -18.96 -1.96 -22.04
C ARG A 548 -18.87 -0.45 -22.29
N ALA A 549 -17.67 0.09 -22.43
CA ALA A 549 -17.44 1.48 -22.82
C ALA A 549 -17.31 1.59 -24.34
N ALA A 550 -18.32 1.15 -25.10
CA ALA A 550 -18.29 0.94 -26.54
C ALA A 550 -17.66 2.09 -27.35
N GLN A 551 -17.89 3.35 -26.95
CA GLN A 551 -17.32 4.53 -27.63
C GLN A 551 -15.80 4.71 -27.42
N LEU A 552 -15.24 4.17 -26.35
CA LEU A 552 -13.82 4.31 -25.98
C LEU A 552 -13.04 3.01 -26.17
N TYR A 553 -13.71 1.92 -26.50
CA TYR A 553 -13.09 0.60 -26.61
C TYR A 553 -12.02 0.56 -27.70
N SER A 554 -10.78 0.43 -27.31
CA SER A 554 -9.58 0.31 -28.14
C SER A 554 -8.50 -0.40 -27.34
N PRO A 555 -8.49 -1.75 -27.33
CA PRO A 555 -7.60 -2.55 -26.48
C PRO A 555 -6.11 -2.28 -26.74
N ASP A 556 -5.74 -2.04 -28.00
CA ASP A 556 -4.38 -1.70 -28.42
C ASP A 556 -3.92 -0.35 -27.83
N LYS A 557 -4.77 0.67 -27.93
CA LYS A 557 -4.54 1.98 -27.31
C LYS A 557 -4.50 1.86 -25.79
N GLY A 558 -5.40 1.05 -25.19
CA GLY A 558 -5.42 0.77 -23.76
C GLY A 558 -4.13 0.10 -23.27
N ALA A 559 -3.60 -0.87 -24.03
CA ALA A 559 -2.35 -1.54 -23.73
C ALA A 559 -1.14 -0.59 -23.85
N ALA A 560 -1.12 0.28 -24.88
CA ALA A 560 -0.08 1.30 -25.05
C ALA A 560 -0.10 2.31 -23.88
N MET A 561 -1.29 2.80 -23.49
CA MET A 561 -1.46 3.68 -22.32
C MET A 561 -0.96 3.01 -21.03
N ALA A 562 -1.29 1.74 -20.83
CA ALA A 562 -0.87 0.96 -19.67
C ALA A 562 0.66 0.84 -19.57
N LEU A 563 1.35 0.61 -20.69
CA LEU A 563 2.82 0.58 -20.75
C LEU A 563 3.43 1.95 -20.47
N ILE A 564 2.97 3.00 -21.13
CA ILE A 564 3.46 4.36 -20.92
C ILE A 564 3.28 4.75 -19.45
N PHE A 565 2.09 4.49 -18.89
CA PHE A 565 1.81 4.79 -17.49
C PHE A 565 2.73 4.03 -16.53
N THR A 566 2.95 2.75 -16.77
CA THR A 566 3.87 1.92 -15.97
C THR A 566 5.30 2.47 -16.00
N LEU A 567 5.79 2.83 -17.20
CA LEU A 567 7.13 3.42 -17.34
C LEU A 567 7.25 4.77 -16.63
N MET A 568 6.21 5.60 -16.68
CA MET A 568 6.18 6.90 -16.00
C MET A 568 6.19 6.72 -14.47
N VAL A 569 5.36 5.83 -13.93
CA VAL A 569 5.33 5.54 -12.47
C VAL A 569 6.67 4.95 -12.01
N PHE A 570 7.26 4.07 -12.81
CA PHE A 570 8.59 3.52 -12.55
C PHE A 570 9.68 4.60 -12.54
N ALA A 571 9.69 5.49 -13.53
CA ALA A 571 10.65 6.58 -13.63
C ALA A 571 10.54 7.55 -12.42
N ILE A 572 9.31 7.89 -12.00
CA ILE A 572 9.05 8.72 -10.83
C ILE A 572 9.51 8.01 -9.55
N GLY A 573 9.13 6.75 -9.36
CA GLY A 573 9.46 5.96 -8.17
C GLY A 573 10.96 5.76 -8.02
N TYR A 574 11.65 5.34 -9.07
CA TYR A 574 13.09 5.12 -9.07
C TYR A 574 13.86 6.45 -8.98
N GLY A 575 13.46 7.47 -9.75
CA GLY A 575 14.09 8.77 -9.77
C GLY A 575 14.07 9.46 -8.41
N THR A 576 12.94 9.41 -7.72
CA THR A 576 12.80 9.98 -6.37
C THR A 576 13.65 9.24 -5.33
N GLN A 577 13.69 7.90 -5.38
CA GLN A 577 14.57 7.12 -4.50
C GLN A 577 16.05 7.39 -4.75
N ALA A 578 16.47 7.46 -6.01
CA ALA A 578 17.86 7.76 -6.38
C ALA A 578 18.29 9.17 -5.91
N LEU A 579 17.41 10.17 -6.03
CA LEU A 579 17.65 11.53 -5.55
C LEU A 579 17.79 11.58 -4.02
N LEU A 580 16.93 10.88 -3.29
CA LEU A 580 17.01 10.80 -1.83
C LEU A 580 18.30 10.10 -1.36
N ALA A 581 18.68 8.99 -2.00
CA ALA A 581 19.91 8.27 -1.71
C ALA A 581 21.14 9.14 -1.93
N ARG A 582 21.21 9.87 -3.04
CA ARG A 582 22.31 10.82 -3.34
C ARG A 582 22.41 11.94 -2.29
N ARG A 583 21.26 12.50 -1.86
CA ARG A 583 21.21 13.54 -0.82
C ARG A 583 21.64 13.01 0.55
N ALA A 584 21.27 11.78 0.91
CA ALA A 584 21.69 11.13 2.16
C ALA A 584 23.20 10.90 2.19
N ILE A 585 23.81 10.40 1.10
CA ILE A 585 25.25 10.21 0.97
C ILE A 585 25.98 11.57 1.03
N GLY A 586 25.47 12.61 0.37
CA GLY A 586 26.04 13.96 0.41
C GLY A 586 26.02 14.56 1.82
N ARG A 587 24.96 14.34 2.60
CA ARG A 587 24.89 14.77 4.01
C ARG A 587 25.85 13.99 4.90
N ALA A 588 25.95 12.68 4.74
CA ALA A 588 26.91 11.85 5.48
C ALA A 588 28.36 12.30 5.20
N ARG A 589 28.73 12.57 3.95
CA ARG A 589 30.05 13.09 3.60
C ARG A 589 30.34 14.48 4.20
N ARG A 590 29.35 15.37 4.25
CA ARG A 590 29.50 16.69 4.89
C ARG A 590 29.63 16.58 6.41
N ALA A 591 28.88 15.67 7.05
CA ALA A 591 28.98 15.42 8.49
C ALA A 591 30.35 14.85 8.86
N THR A 592 30.90 13.91 8.08
CA THR A 592 32.27 13.40 8.29
C THR A 592 33.33 14.45 8.01
N ALA A 593 33.16 15.32 7.02
CA ALA A 593 34.07 16.42 6.75
C ALA A 593 34.04 17.52 7.83
N SER A 594 32.87 17.79 8.42
CA SER A 594 32.70 18.74 9.53
C SER A 594 33.17 18.18 10.89
N ALA A 595 33.20 16.84 11.06
CA ALA A 595 33.73 16.18 12.25
C ALA A 595 35.26 16.03 12.24
N ALA A 596 35.91 16.25 11.11
CA ALA A 596 37.35 16.36 11.01
C ALA A 596 37.77 17.76 11.54
N VAL A 597 37.86 17.88 12.87
CA VAL A 597 38.45 19.05 13.53
C VAL A 597 39.86 19.22 13.01
N PRO A 598 40.26 20.41 12.53
CA PRO A 598 41.64 20.65 12.19
C PRO A 598 42.48 20.50 13.45
N VAL A 599 43.39 19.53 13.45
CA VAL A 599 44.43 19.48 14.44
C VAL A 599 45.28 20.75 14.20
N LEU A 600 45.13 21.72 15.09
CA LEU A 600 45.97 22.93 15.08
C LEU A 600 47.43 22.51 15.17
N PRO A 601 48.31 22.87 14.24
CA PRO A 601 49.73 22.66 14.39
C PRO A 601 50.28 23.73 15.35
N GLY A 602 50.60 23.33 16.56
CA GLY A 602 51.30 24.23 17.49
C GLY A 602 50.94 24.08 18.97
N ALA A 603 51.22 22.93 19.56
CA ALA A 603 51.55 22.86 20.98
C ALA A 603 52.98 22.33 21.07
N ARG A 604 53.96 23.25 21.23
CA ARG A 604 55.32 22.87 21.70
C ARG A 604 55.15 22.24 23.05
N ALA A 605 55.63 21.01 23.20
CA ALA A 605 55.83 20.39 24.48
C ALA A 605 56.99 21.10 25.16
N GLU A 606 56.73 21.75 26.29
CA GLU A 606 57.80 22.08 27.27
C GLU A 606 58.14 20.82 28.03
N ASP A 607 59.41 20.49 28.05
CA ASP A 607 60.05 19.39 28.79
C ASP A 607 59.83 19.57 30.29
N GLY A 608 59.28 18.53 30.95
CA GLY A 608 59.20 18.41 32.38
C GLY A 608 58.95 16.95 32.78
N GLY A 609 60.01 16.28 33.18
CA GLY A 609 60.23 14.87 33.40
C GLY A 609 59.19 14.11 34.21
N GLY A 610 59.10 12.81 33.92
CA GLY A 610 58.63 11.77 34.84
C GLY A 610 57.52 10.87 34.35
N GLY A 611 57.88 9.73 33.76
CA GLY A 611 57.24 8.44 34.01
C GLY A 611 55.95 8.04 33.31
N LEU A 612 56.07 6.96 32.53
CA LEU A 612 55.04 6.02 32.05
C LEU A 612 54.30 6.40 30.74
N SER A 613 54.90 5.97 29.64
CA SER A 613 54.32 5.96 28.32
C SER A 613 53.37 4.76 28.14
N THR A 614 52.12 5.04 27.81
CA THR A 614 51.24 4.04 27.18
C THR A 614 50.92 4.55 25.77
N THR A 615 51.68 4.06 24.81
CA THR A 615 51.54 4.39 23.40
C THR A 615 50.33 3.63 22.82
N VAL A 616 49.22 4.32 22.53
CA VAL A 616 48.13 3.76 21.75
C VAL A 616 48.39 4.06 20.27
N THR A 617 48.92 3.08 19.56
CA THR A 617 49.15 3.15 18.12
C THR A 617 47.83 2.83 17.39
N VAL A 618 47.15 3.84 16.86
CA VAL A 618 46.01 3.65 15.94
C VAL A 618 46.55 3.48 14.52
N ALA A 619 46.64 2.24 14.06
CA ALA A 619 47.00 1.90 12.69
C ALA A 619 45.83 2.19 11.73
N VAL A 620 45.88 3.29 10.99
CA VAL A 620 44.98 3.57 9.86
C VAL A 620 45.51 2.82 8.65
N ARG A 621 44.91 1.66 8.35
CA ARG A 621 45.17 0.87 7.12
C ARG A 621 44.49 1.54 5.93
N ARG A 622 45.22 2.32 5.15
CA ARG A 622 44.84 2.73 3.80
C ARG A 622 44.87 1.51 2.87
N ARG A 623 43.72 1.01 2.46
CA ARG A 623 43.64 0.18 1.25
C ARG A 623 43.70 1.12 0.04
N ARG A 624 44.77 1.05 -0.68
CA ARG A 624 44.85 1.43 -2.09
C ARG A 624 44.37 0.21 -2.88
N ASP A 625 43.23 0.32 -3.55
CA ASP A 625 42.88 -0.59 -4.62
C ASP A 625 43.52 -0.04 -5.90
N GLY A 626 44.52 -0.78 -6.40
CA GLY A 626 45.08 -0.56 -7.72
C GLY A 626 44.11 -1.07 -8.77
N ALA A 627 43.90 -0.28 -9.78
CA ALA A 627 43.44 -0.72 -11.07
C ALA A 627 44.61 -1.40 -11.78
N GLU A 628 44.31 -2.56 -12.41
CA GLU A 628 44.88 -3.02 -13.68
C GLU A 628 44.47 -4.48 -13.89
N ASP A 629 43.95 -4.70 -15.09
CA ASP A 629 43.57 -5.87 -15.90
C ASP A 629 42.13 -6.33 -15.82
#